data_af82d0ed0d5985454e4b74d974b11a73
#
_entry.id   af82d0ed0d5985454e4b74d974b11a73
#
_cell.length_a   1.000
_cell.length_b   1.000
_cell.length_c   1.000
_cell.angle_alpha   90.00
_cell.angle_beta   90.00
_cell.angle_gamma   90.00
#
_symmetry.space_group_name_H-M   'P 1'
#
loop_
_entity.id
_entity.type
_entity.pdbx_description
1 polymer ?
#
loop_
_entity_poly.entity_id
_entity_poly.type
_entity_poly.pdbx_seq_one_letter_code
_entity_poly.pdbx_strand_id
1 'polypeptide(L)' 'MNKPLILVVEDDNSVKNLITTTLKAHDYRYLTAPNGGGAILEASSHNPDIVLLDL' A
#
# COMPACT_ATOMS: atom_id res chain seq x y z
N MET A 1 17.67 7.75 6.99
CA MET A 1 17.35 7.22 5.66
C MET A 1 15.86 7.06 5.50
N ASN A 2 15.36 7.41 4.35
CA ASN A 2 13.93 7.25 4.07
C ASN A 2 13.62 5.80 3.75
N LYS A 3 12.59 5.28 4.38
CA LYS A 3 12.10 3.94 4.10
C LYS A 3 11.21 3.98 2.87
N PRO A 4 11.17 2.91 2.09
CA PRO A 4 10.27 2.85 0.93
C PRO A 4 8.83 3.05 1.37
N LEU A 5 8.07 3.76 0.55
CA LEU A 5 6.63 3.91 0.74
C LEU A 5 5.93 2.99 -0.24
N ILE A 6 5.09 2.12 0.29
CA ILE A 6 4.40 1.10 -0.49
C ILE A 6 2.91 1.37 -0.48
N LEU A 7 2.31 1.45 -1.66
CA LEU A 7 0.86 1.56 -1.79
C LEU A 7 0.28 0.18 -2.02
N VAL A 8 -0.62 -0.24 -1.14
CA VAL A 8 -1.28 -1.54 -1.20
C VAL A 8 -2.69 -1.33 -1.73
N VAL A 9 -2.99 -1.88 -2.89
CA VAL A 9 -4.32 -1.79 -3.51
C VAL A 9 -4.99 -3.14 -3.37
N GLU A 10 -5.91 -3.24 -2.42
CA GLU A 10 -6.57 -4.50 -2.07
C GLU A 10 -7.94 -4.20 -1.44
N ASP A 11 -8.98 -4.82 -1.96
CA ASP A 11 -10.33 -4.64 -1.44
C ASP A 11 -10.71 -5.62 -0.33
N ASP A 12 -10.03 -6.75 -0.23
CA ASP A 12 -10.25 -7.73 0.83
C ASP A 12 -9.51 -7.31 2.08
N ASN A 13 -10.25 -7.02 3.16
CA ASN A 13 -9.65 -6.54 4.40
C ASN A 13 -8.72 -7.56 5.05
N SER A 14 -9.03 -8.85 4.95
CA SER A 14 -8.17 -9.88 5.54
C SER A 14 -6.83 -9.95 4.84
N VAL A 15 -6.84 -9.91 3.51
CA VAL A 15 -5.62 -9.92 2.71
C VAL A 15 -4.83 -8.63 2.93
N LYS A 16 -5.52 -7.50 2.94
CA LYS A 16 -4.89 -6.20 3.18
C LYS A 16 -4.19 -6.18 4.55
N ASN A 17 -4.86 -6.68 5.59
CA ASN A 17 -4.29 -6.71 6.92
C ASN A 17 -3.06 -7.62 6.99
N LEU A 18 -3.08 -8.74 6.28
CA LEU A 18 -1.93 -9.63 6.21
C LEU A 18 -0.74 -8.93 5.58
N ILE A 19 -0.95 -8.26 4.45
CA ILE A 19 0.09 -7.54 3.74
C ILE A 19 0.65 -6.40 4.61
N THR A 20 -0.23 -5.56 5.16
CA THR A 20 0.21 -4.40 5.95
C THR A 20 0.92 -4.83 7.23
N THR A 21 0.48 -5.91 7.87
CA THR A 21 1.15 -6.46 9.04
C THR A 21 2.57 -6.90 8.69
N THR A 22 2.74 -7.55 7.55
CA THR A 22 4.06 -7.97 7.07
C THR A 22 4.95 -6.77 6.78
N LEU A 23 4.43 -5.76 6.10
CA LEU A 23 5.19 -4.54 5.80
C LEU A 23 5.61 -3.83 7.08
N LYS A 24 4.69 -3.74 8.03
CA LYS A 24 4.98 -3.10 9.32
C LYS A 24 6.06 -3.85 10.10
N ALA A 25 6.02 -5.19 10.05
CA ALA A 25 7.04 -6.01 10.71
C ALA A 25 8.43 -5.80 10.12
N HIS A 26 8.51 -5.46 8.84
CA HIS A 26 9.76 -5.16 8.15
C HIS A 26 10.09 -3.67 8.15
N ASP A 27 9.32 -2.88 8.88
CA ASP A 27 9.57 -1.46 9.09
C ASP A 27 9.44 -0.63 7.80
N TYR A 28 8.58 -1.05 6.88
CA TYR A 28 8.23 -0.27 5.71
C TYR A 28 7.09 0.69 6.00
N ARG A 29 7.07 1.82 5.30
CA ARG A 29 5.92 2.71 5.31
C ARG A 29 4.93 2.22 4.27
N TYR A 30 3.64 2.38 4.53
CA TYR A 30 2.63 1.95 3.57
C TYR A 30 1.39 2.84 3.61
N LEU A 31 0.67 2.82 2.49
CA LEU A 31 -0.66 3.39 2.32
C LEU A 31 -1.56 2.30 1.78
N THR A 32 -2.84 2.43 1.98
CA THR A 32 -3.80 1.46 1.44
C THR A 32 -4.85 2.16 0.60
N ALA A 33 -5.32 1.46 -0.44
CA ALA A 33 -6.42 1.92 -1.27
C ALA A 33 -7.31 0.71 -1.57
N PRO A 34 -8.63 0.88 -1.59
CA PRO A 34 -9.54 -0.26 -1.83
C PRO A 34 -9.64 -0.66 -3.30
N ASN A 35 -9.27 0.23 -4.21
CA ASN A 35 -9.42 -0.02 -5.64
C ASN A 35 -8.52 0.93 -6.43
N GLY A 36 -8.55 0.78 -7.76
CA GLY A 36 -7.71 1.57 -8.65
C GLY A 36 -7.95 3.07 -8.58
N GLY A 37 -9.21 3.49 -8.40
CA GLY A 37 -9.53 4.91 -8.26
C GLY A 37 -8.89 5.53 -7.04
N GLY A 38 -8.99 4.85 -5.90
CA GLY A 38 -8.31 5.27 -4.68
C GLY A 38 -6.80 5.23 -4.82
N ALA A 39 -6.28 4.22 -5.54
CA ALA A 39 -4.85 4.10 -5.77
C ALA A 39 -4.29 5.29 -6.55
N ILE A 40 -5.01 5.76 -7.57
CA ILE A 40 -4.58 6.92 -8.36
C ILE A 40 -4.48 8.15 -7.46
N LEU A 41 -5.48 8.37 -6.62
CA LEU A 41 -5.48 9.50 -5.69
C LEU A 41 -4.31 9.43 -4.71
N GLU A 42 -4.07 8.27 -4.13
CA GLU A 42 -2.98 8.10 -3.18
C GLU A 42 -1.61 8.24 -3.86
N ALA A 43 -1.46 7.67 -5.05
CA ALA A 43 -0.21 7.78 -5.79
C ALA A 43 0.09 9.24 -6.17
N SER A 44 -0.94 9.98 -6.58
CA SER A 44 -0.78 11.40 -6.94
C SER A 44 -0.39 12.25 -5.74
N SER A 45 -0.92 11.90 -4.56
CA SER A 45 -0.72 12.71 -3.35
C SER A 45 0.60 12.39 -2.65
N HIS A 46 1.05 11.13 -2.69
CA HIS A 46 2.14 10.65 -1.84
C HIS A 46 3.35 10.08 -2.57
N ASN A 47 3.28 9.88 -3.88
CA ASN A 47 4.37 9.36 -4.71
C ASN A 47 5.00 8.09 -4.12
N PRO A 48 4.25 6.99 -4.01
CA PRO A 48 4.83 5.76 -3.46
C PRO A 48 5.92 5.20 -4.34
N ASP A 49 6.87 4.52 -3.72
CA ASP A 49 7.98 3.88 -4.43
C ASP A 49 7.54 2.59 -5.12
N ILE A 50 6.58 1.90 -4.51
CA ILE A 50 6.09 0.60 -5.00
C ILE A 50 4.58 0.58 -4.87
N VAL A 51 3.91 -0.01 -5.85
CA VAL A 51 2.47 -0.26 -5.80
C VAL A 51 2.24 -1.75 -5.88
N LEU A 52 1.60 -2.32 -4.86
CA LEU A 52 1.20 -3.71 -4.84
C LEU A 52 -0.27 -3.81 -5.21
N LEU A 53 -0.54 -4.53 -6.28
CA LEU A 53 -1.90 -4.74 -6.77
C LEU A 53 -2.28 -6.20 -6.63
N ASP A 54 -3.48 -6.44 -6.14
CA ASP A 54 -4.07 -7.77 -6.19
C ASP A 54 -4.90 -7.87 -7.46
N LEU A 55 -4.49 -8.76 -8.33
CA LEU A 55 -5.21 -9.06 -9.56
C LEU A 55 -6.05 -10.33 -9.36
#